data_0483a1d0113cdc596c74215ce8be7eeb
#
_entry.id   0483a1d0113cdc596c74215ce8be7eeb
#
_cell.length_a   1.000
_cell.length_b   1.000
_cell.length_c   1.000
_cell.angle_alpha   90.00
_cell.angle_beta   90.00
_cell.angle_gamma   90.00
#
_symmetry.space_group_name_H-M   'P 1'
#
loop_
_entity.id
_entity.type
_entity.pdbx_description
1 polymer ?
#
loop_
_entity_poly.entity_id
_entity_poly.type
_entity_poly.pdbx_seq_one_letter_code
_entity_poly.pdbx_strand_id
1 'polypeptide(L)'
;RYLVASIRTGYTSLTEVIERAERQDRFSTRYFLTTNGFSNSEDGSYILFNVYGPDFQFAITDHFTAGILTTWIGSPIVGSLKYSTSINESLHGAVGLLTGSSGWLDLGLYFGVPYAAATFGSRLNNITVSAGYGLVAVDGESDSRSLLSVAGTTQIWGRLAFVFDSMILPEISDRRGTLMFASPGIRWFASNTTAFQFGYPFYSIKDGSINEYGAAPFPTFGVFVKM
;
A
#
# COMPACT_ATOMS: atom_id res chain seq x y z
N ARG A 1 3.25 -37.10 25.00
CA ARG A 1 4.37 -37.72 24.21
C ARG A 1 4.04 -37.84 22.73
N TYR A 2 2.80 -38.13 22.34
CA TYR A 2 2.42 -38.25 20.91
C TYR A 2 2.35 -36.94 20.17
N LEU A 3 2.03 -35.83 20.84
CA LEU A 3 2.00 -34.49 20.20
C LEU A 3 3.41 -34.01 19.84
N VAL A 4 4.41 -34.32 20.68
CA VAL A 4 5.82 -33.95 20.44
C VAL A 4 6.45 -34.83 19.35
N ALA A 5 6.02 -36.06 19.20
CA ALA A 5 6.53 -36.97 18.17
C ALA A 5 5.97 -36.65 16.78
N SER A 6 4.71 -36.17 16.66
CA SER A 6 4.13 -35.79 15.38
C SER A 6 4.71 -34.44 14.83
N ILE A 7 5.25 -33.61 15.71
CA ILE A 7 5.94 -32.35 15.32
C ILE A 7 7.34 -32.65 14.74
N ARG A 8 7.92 -33.84 15.03
CA ARG A 8 9.26 -34.19 14.52
C ARG A 8 9.28 -34.89 13.17
N THR A 9 8.17 -35.35 12.64
CA THR A 9 8.12 -36.13 11.39
C THR A 9 7.55 -35.35 10.18
N GLY A 10 7.85 -34.04 10.07
CA GLY A 10 7.51 -33.42 8.81
C GLY A 10 7.35 -31.93 8.79
N TYR A 11 7.43 -31.22 9.89
CA TYR A 11 7.31 -29.75 9.85
C TYR A 11 8.13 -29.07 10.95
N THR A 12 8.88 -28.09 10.55
CA THR A 12 9.40 -26.88 11.20
C THR A 12 9.19 -26.85 12.72
N SER A 13 10.26 -26.61 13.48
CA SER A 13 10.17 -26.38 14.91
C SER A 13 9.20 -25.22 15.21
N LEU A 14 8.56 -25.23 16.39
CA LEU A 14 7.70 -24.11 16.84
C LEU A 14 8.43 -22.76 16.69
N THR A 15 9.72 -22.73 16.94
CA THR A 15 10.58 -21.56 16.77
C THR A 15 10.60 -21.08 15.31
N GLU A 16 10.74 -21.99 14.35
CA GLU A 16 10.72 -21.64 12.93
C GLU A 16 9.32 -21.20 12.46
N VAL A 17 8.24 -21.70 13.07
CA VAL A 17 6.87 -21.24 12.77
C VAL A 17 6.67 -19.83 13.32
N ILE A 18 7.13 -19.56 14.54
CA ILE A 18 7.06 -18.23 15.15
C ILE A 18 7.92 -17.25 14.37
N GLU A 19 9.18 -17.56 14.08
CA GLU A 19 10.06 -16.75 13.27
C GLU A 19 9.51 -16.49 11.85
N ARG A 20 8.80 -17.47 11.29
CA ARG A 20 8.14 -17.32 9.99
C ARG A 20 6.95 -16.36 10.07
N ALA A 21 6.13 -16.46 11.12
CA ALA A 21 5.01 -15.54 11.35
C ALA A 21 5.52 -14.11 11.57
N GLU A 22 6.49 -13.90 12.45
CA GLU A 22 7.13 -12.61 12.70
C GLU A 22 7.78 -12.01 11.45
N ARG A 23 8.35 -12.86 10.60
CA ARG A 23 8.97 -12.46 9.33
C ARG A 23 7.96 -11.89 8.34
N GLN A 24 6.78 -12.46 8.29
CA GLN A 24 5.72 -12.08 7.37
C GLN A 24 4.98 -10.81 7.84
N ASP A 25 4.83 -10.65 9.15
CA ASP A 25 4.22 -9.47 9.76
C ASP A 25 4.92 -8.16 9.38
N ARG A 26 6.22 -8.25 9.12
CA ARG A 26 7.09 -7.09 8.92
C ARG A 26 6.89 -6.31 7.62
N PHE A 27 6.10 -6.76 6.66
CA PHE A 27 5.87 -6.10 5.36
C PHE A 27 4.39 -5.81 5.12
N SER A 28 3.62 -5.64 6.20
CA SER A 28 2.16 -5.58 6.16
C SER A 28 1.59 -4.17 6.03
N THR A 29 2.40 -3.11 6.16
CA THR A 29 1.92 -1.73 6.30
C THR A 29 1.55 -1.05 4.98
N ARG A 30 1.76 -1.70 3.85
CA ARG A 30 1.43 -1.18 2.52
C ARG A 30 0.98 -2.29 1.57
N TYR A 31 0.08 -1.93 0.67
CA TYR A 31 -0.33 -2.75 -0.48
C TYR A 31 0.50 -2.37 -1.73
N PHE A 32 -0.08 -2.28 -2.91
CA PHE A 32 0.65 -1.82 -4.10
C PHE A 32 0.75 -0.29 -4.18
N LEU A 33 -0.37 0.41 -3.99
CA LEU A 33 -0.48 1.86 -4.05
C LEU A 33 -0.93 2.46 -2.72
N THR A 34 -1.85 1.78 -2.03
CA THR A 34 -2.48 2.29 -0.83
C THR A 34 -1.78 1.78 0.44
N THR A 35 -2.07 2.42 1.55
CA THR A 35 -1.58 2.07 2.89
C THR A 35 -2.72 1.58 3.77
N ASN A 36 -2.42 1.12 4.96
CA ASN A 36 -3.39 0.62 5.94
C ASN A 36 -3.26 1.30 7.31
N GLY A 37 -4.05 0.82 8.27
CA GLY A 37 -4.08 1.32 9.65
C GLY A 37 -2.94 0.85 10.55
N PHE A 38 -2.10 -0.10 10.13
CA PHE A 38 -1.02 -0.59 10.97
C PHE A 38 0.10 0.43 11.13
N SER A 39 0.68 0.47 12.32
CA SER A 39 1.89 1.26 12.58
C SER A 39 3.12 0.64 11.90
N ASN A 40 4.05 1.47 11.47
CA ASN A 40 5.33 1.04 10.94
C ASN A 40 6.36 0.77 12.05
N SER A 41 6.11 1.16 13.31
CA SER A 41 7.08 0.98 14.40
C SER A 41 7.51 -0.47 14.60
N GLU A 42 6.55 -1.38 14.54
CA GLU A 42 6.82 -2.82 14.63
C GLU A 42 7.54 -3.37 13.40
N ASP A 43 7.27 -2.76 12.23
CA ASP A 43 7.88 -3.14 10.96
C ASP A 43 9.24 -2.48 10.74
N GLY A 44 9.50 -1.36 11.40
CA GLY A 44 10.68 -0.52 11.18
C GLY A 44 10.60 0.31 9.90
N SER A 45 11.65 1.05 9.63
CA SER A 45 11.81 1.80 8.40
C SER A 45 12.12 0.87 7.22
N TYR A 46 11.65 1.21 6.03
CA TYR A 46 11.89 0.41 4.84
C TYR A 46 12.01 1.25 3.57
N ILE A 47 12.61 0.68 2.55
CA ILE A 47 12.59 1.17 1.17
C ILE A 47 11.77 0.19 0.33
N LEU A 48 10.88 0.70 -0.47
CA LEU A 48 10.16 -0.06 -1.49
C LEU A 48 10.59 0.42 -2.87
N PHE A 49 11.31 -0.41 -3.59
CA PHE A 49 11.65 -0.17 -4.98
C PHE A 49 10.51 -0.66 -5.88
N ASN A 50 9.77 0.26 -6.45
CA ASN A 50 8.67 -0.01 -7.39
C ASN A 50 9.13 0.16 -8.85
N VAL A 51 8.33 -0.32 -9.78
CA VAL A 51 8.52 -0.07 -11.22
C VAL A 51 8.62 1.44 -11.52
N TYR A 52 7.83 2.26 -10.86
CA TYR A 52 7.81 3.71 -11.05
C TYR A 52 8.90 4.46 -10.26
N GLY A 53 9.49 3.87 -9.23
CA GLY A 53 10.57 4.50 -8.47
C GLY A 53 10.62 4.08 -7.00
N PRO A 54 11.58 4.63 -6.24
CA PRO A 54 11.78 4.31 -4.83
C PRO A 54 10.78 5.08 -3.93
N ASP A 55 10.42 4.41 -2.84
CA ASP A 55 9.57 4.90 -1.77
C ASP A 55 10.25 4.61 -0.42
N PHE A 56 10.70 5.64 0.24
CA PHE A 56 11.38 5.59 1.54
C PHE A 56 10.37 5.87 2.64
N GLN A 57 10.22 4.97 3.60
CA GLN A 57 9.32 5.11 4.73
C GLN A 57 10.08 4.97 6.04
N PHE A 58 9.97 5.99 6.89
CA PHE A 58 10.67 6.10 8.17
C PHE A 58 9.67 6.01 9.31
N ALA A 59 9.83 5.02 10.17
CA ALA A 59 9.12 4.94 11.44
C ALA A 59 9.74 5.95 12.41
N ILE A 60 9.06 7.07 12.64
CA ILE A 60 9.56 8.16 13.50
C ILE A 60 9.24 7.89 14.96
N THR A 61 8.01 7.43 15.22
CA THR A 61 7.54 6.99 16.54
C THR A 61 6.64 5.77 16.38
N ASP A 62 6.15 5.22 17.48
CA ASP A 62 5.22 4.08 17.46
C ASP A 62 3.92 4.35 16.69
N HIS A 63 3.56 5.61 16.51
CA HIS A 63 2.33 6.00 15.83
C HIS A 63 2.57 6.80 14.55
N PHE A 64 3.75 7.39 14.39
CA PHE A 64 4.02 8.35 13.34
C PHE A 64 5.05 7.84 12.33
N THR A 65 4.69 7.89 11.06
CA THR A 65 5.54 7.54 9.93
C THR A 65 5.64 8.72 8.98
N ALA A 66 6.83 9.00 8.48
CA ALA A 66 7.08 9.95 7.41
C ALA A 66 7.78 9.25 6.26
N GLY A 67 7.55 9.70 5.04
CA GLY A 67 8.18 9.10 3.87
C GLY A 67 8.36 10.06 2.72
N ILE A 68 9.18 9.64 1.78
CA ILE A 68 9.42 10.33 0.51
C ILE A 68 9.37 9.27 -0.59
N LEU A 69 8.54 9.52 -1.59
CA LEU A 69 8.49 8.69 -2.78
C LEU A 69 8.72 9.54 -4.02
N THR A 70 9.36 8.95 -5.02
CA THR A 70 9.64 9.62 -6.28
C THR A 70 9.73 8.60 -7.41
N THR A 71 9.84 9.05 -8.65
CA THR A 71 10.13 8.16 -9.79
C THR A 71 11.64 7.96 -9.97
N TRP A 72 12.03 7.06 -10.86
CA TRP A 72 13.45 6.81 -11.19
C TRP A 72 14.17 8.03 -11.76
N ILE A 73 13.44 8.99 -12.30
CA ILE A 73 13.99 10.26 -12.77
C ILE A 73 13.96 11.36 -11.69
N GLY A 74 13.48 11.07 -10.48
CA GLY A 74 13.41 12.02 -9.38
C GLY A 74 12.28 13.04 -9.44
N SER A 75 11.28 12.84 -10.31
CA SER A 75 10.10 13.72 -10.46
C SER A 75 8.87 12.87 -10.82
N PRO A 76 7.69 13.12 -10.22
CA PRO A 76 7.44 14.04 -9.10
C PRO A 76 8.11 13.62 -7.79
N ILE A 77 8.19 14.54 -6.84
CA ILE A 77 8.60 14.27 -5.46
C ILE A 77 7.34 14.31 -4.60
N VAL A 78 7.13 13.26 -3.82
CA VAL A 78 5.95 13.10 -2.95
C VAL A 78 6.39 12.85 -1.52
N GLY A 79 5.97 13.72 -0.62
CA GLY A 79 6.07 13.50 0.82
C GLY A 79 4.85 12.74 1.34
N SER A 80 5.04 11.87 2.29
CA SER A 80 3.97 11.16 3.00
C SER A 80 4.10 11.34 4.51
N LEU A 81 2.96 11.57 5.16
CA LEU A 81 2.83 11.57 6.61
C LEU A 81 1.68 10.66 6.99
N LYS A 82 1.87 9.81 8.00
CA LYS A 82 0.84 8.90 8.49
C LYS A 82 0.90 8.81 10.01
N TYR A 83 -0.25 8.99 10.65
CA TYR A 83 -0.48 8.66 12.04
C TYR A 83 -1.35 7.41 12.11
N SER A 84 -0.95 6.41 12.88
CA SER A 84 -1.64 5.12 13.00
C SER A 84 -1.90 4.77 14.45
N THR A 85 -3.03 4.13 14.73
CA THR A 85 -3.39 3.67 16.07
C THR A 85 -4.18 2.36 16.01
N SER A 86 -3.94 1.47 16.98
CA SER A 86 -4.77 0.30 17.21
C SER A 86 -5.95 0.67 18.09
N ILE A 87 -7.17 0.46 17.60
CA ILE A 87 -8.41 0.71 18.34
C ILE A 87 -8.72 -0.51 19.22
N ASN A 88 -8.49 -1.71 18.66
CA ASN A 88 -8.52 -2.98 19.38
C ASN A 88 -7.65 -4.00 18.62
N GLU A 89 -7.65 -5.27 19.06
CA GLU A 89 -6.82 -6.33 18.47
C GLU A 89 -7.07 -6.59 16.97
N SER A 90 -8.26 -6.26 16.48
CA SER A 90 -8.65 -6.53 15.08
C SER A 90 -8.99 -5.28 14.28
N LEU A 91 -8.97 -4.09 14.89
CA LEU A 91 -9.32 -2.84 14.23
C LEU A 91 -8.21 -1.80 14.44
N HIS A 92 -7.68 -1.32 13.34
CA HIS A 92 -6.60 -0.33 13.29
C HIS A 92 -7.02 0.84 12.41
N GLY A 93 -6.68 2.04 12.84
CA GLY A 93 -6.98 3.26 12.11
C GLY A 93 -5.72 4.02 11.73
N ALA A 94 -5.78 4.74 10.62
CA ALA A 94 -4.77 5.72 10.26
C ALA A 94 -5.39 6.95 9.63
N VAL A 95 -4.73 8.08 9.83
CA VAL A 95 -4.94 9.32 9.07
C VAL A 95 -3.61 9.76 8.50
N GLY A 96 -3.63 10.39 7.33
CA GLY A 96 -2.40 10.81 6.72
C GLY A 96 -2.57 11.86 5.63
N LEU A 97 -1.45 12.28 5.11
CA LEU A 97 -1.33 13.25 4.03
C LEU A 97 -0.26 12.79 3.05
N LEU A 98 -0.62 12.76 1.78
CA LEU A 98 0.34 12.74 0.68
C LEU A 98 0.40 14.14 0.10
N THR A 99 1.58 14.67 -0.15
CA THR A 99 1.75 15.98 -0.79
C THR A 99 2.96 15.94 -1.69
N GLY A 100 2.89 16.60 -2.84
CA GLY A 100 3.99 16.55 -3.77
C GLY A 100 3.94 17.63 -4.84
N SER A 101 5.00 17.64 -5.63
CA SER A 101 5.15 18.56 -6.76
C SER A 101 5.91 17.90 -7.90
N SER A 102 5.87 18.52 -9.07
CA SER A 102 6.71 18.12 -10.22
C SER A 102 8.23 18.26 -9.95
N GLY A 103 8.62 18.86 -8.83
CA GLY A 103 10.02 19.00 -8.44
C GLY A 103 10.83 19.77 -9.50
N TRP A 104 11.97 19.22 -9.89
CA TRP A 104 12.92 19.86 -10.82
C TRP A 104 12.41 19.98 -12.27
N LEU A 105 11.35 19.26 -12.65
CA LEU A 105 10.75 19.41 -14.00
C LEU A 105 9.94 20.69 -14.15
N ASP A 106 9.64 21.38 -13.03
CA ASP A 106 8.96 22.68 -12.98
C ASP A 106 7.70 22.76 -13.87
N LEU A 107 6.87 21.73 -13.80
CA LEU A 107 5.62 21.66 -14.55
C LEU A 107 4.45 22.39 -13.86
N GLY A 108 4.73 23.24 -12.87
CA GLY A 108 3.69 23.95 -12.10
C GLY A 108 2.72 23.03 -11.34
N LEU A 109 3.05 21.74 -11.21
CA LEU A 109 2.19 20.74 -10.58
C LEU A 109 2.44 20.67 -9.06
N TYR A 110 1.37 20.85 -8.28
CA TYR A 110 1.32 20.60 -6.85
C TYR A 110 0.08 19.78 -6.53
N PHE A 111 0.19 18.88 -5.57
CA PHE A 111 -0.96 18.12 -5.10
C PHE A 111 -0.89 17.81 -3.61
N GLY A 112 -2.07 17.56 -3.04
CA GLY A 112 -2.24 17.12 -1.66
C GLY A 112 -3.40 16.14 -1.57
N VAL A 113 -3.24 15.05 -0.80
CA VAL A 113 -4.27 14.03 -0.59
C VAL A 113 -4.32 13.70 0.89
N PRO A 114 -5.09 14.44 1.71
CA PRO A 114 -5.47 13.97 3.03
C PRO A 114 -6.33 12.71 2.90
N TYR A 115 -6.10 11.74 3.77
CA TYR A 115 -6.83 10.48 3.78
C TYR A 115 -7.04 9.92 5.19
N ALA A 116 -8.02 9.04 5.32
CA ALA A 116 -8.22 8.17 6.47
C ALA A 116 -8.37 6.73 6.02
N ALA A 117 -7.91 5.79 6.85
CA ALA A 117 -7.97 4.36 6.58
C ALA A 117 -8.42 3.60 7.84
N ALA A 118 -9.25 2.58 7.65
CA ALA A 118 -9.64 1.62 8.67
C ALA A 118 -9.29 0.22 8.20
N THR A 119 -8.54 -0.51 9.01
CA THR A 119 -8.06 -1.86 8.71
C THR A 119 -8.63 -2.85 9.70
N PHE A 120 -9.22 -3.91 9.18
CA PHE A 120 -9.82 -5.01 9.93
C PHE A 120 -9.00 -6.27 9.74
N GLY A 121 -8.66 -6.94 10.85
CA GLY A 121 -7.91 -8.19 10.86
C GLY A 121 -6.50 -8.06 11.43
N SER A 122 -5.65 -9.03 11.13
CA SER A 122 -4.26 -9.09 11.55
C SER A 122 -3.31 -8.60 10.45
N ARG A 123 -2.05 -8.45 10.77
CA ARG A 123 -1.02 -8.04 9.78
C ARG A 123 -0.91 -9.00 8.59
N LEU A 124 -1.17 -10.29 8.79
CA LEU A 124 -1.11 -11.32 7.74
C LEU A 124 -2.42 -11.46 6.95
N ASN A 125 -3.56 -11.19 7.60
CA ASN A 125 -4.87 -11.37 7.01
C ASN A 125 -5.73 -10.15 7.36
N ASN A 126 -5.89 -9.24 6.42
CA ASN A 126 -6.62 -8.00 6.67
C ASN A 126 -7.31 -7.46 5.41
N ILE A 127 -8.28 -6.61 5.67
CA ILE A 127 -8.92 -5.76 4.68
C ILE A 127 -8.90 -4.32 5.19
N THR A 128 -8.62 -3.39 4.31
CA THR A 128 -8.59 -1.95 4.57
C THR A 128 -9.57 -1.25 3.66
N VAL A 129 -10.34 -0.34 4.26
CA VAL A 129 -11.14 0.64 3.52
C VAL A 129 -10.55 2.00 3.81
N SER A 130 -10.36 2.82 2.79
CA SER A 130 -9.89 4.18 2.98
C SER A 130 -10.63 5.19 2.12
N ALA A 131 -10.65 6.43 2.61
CA ALA A 131 -11.21 7.57 1.90
C ALA A 131 -10.22 8.72 1.95
N GLY A 132 -10.13 9.46 0.86
CA GLY A 132 -9.28 10.64 0.74
C GLY A 132 -9.90 11.71 -0.16
N TYR A 133 -9.26 12.88 -0.17
CA TYR A 133 -9.66 13.99 -1.01
C TYR A 133 -8.42 14.57 -1.69
N GLY A 134 -8.32 14.36 -2.99
CA GLY A 134 -7.22 14.86 -3.80
C GLY A 134 -7.45 16.31 -4.19
N LEU A 135 -6.46 17.15 -3.92
CA LEU A 135 -6.34 18.52 -4.38
C LEU A 135 -5.15 18.57 -5.34
N VAL A 136 -5.34 19.09 -6.54
CA VAL A 136 -4.28 19.22 -7.55
C VAL A 136 -4.30 20.62 -8.09
N ALA A 137 -3.15 21.25 -8.20
CA ALA A 137 -2.96 22.53 -8.88
C ALA A 137 -1.93 22.37 -9.99
N VAL A 138 -2.25 22.88 -11.17
CA VAL A 138 -1.38 22.91 -12.36
C VAL A 138 -1.43 24.29 -12.95
N ASP A 139 -0.29 24.97 -13.04
CA ASP A 139 -0.18 26.34 -13.61
C ASP A 139 -1.17 27.36 -13.04
N GLY A 140 -1.52 27.20 -11.74
CA GLY A 140 -2.44 28.08 -11.04
C GLY A 140 -3.92 27.69 -11.15
N GLU A 141 -4.28 26.76 -12.00
CA GLU A 141 -5.62 26.16 -12.02
C GLU A 141 -5.68 25.02 -10.98
N SER A 142 -6.76 24.95 -10.22
CA SER A 142 -6.94 23.93 -9.19
C SER A 142 -8.12 23.03 -9.48
N ASP A 143 -7.95 21.77 -9.15
CA ASP A 143 -8.95 20.73 -9.26
C ASP A 143 -8.97 19.84 -8.02
N SER A 144 -10.11 19.22 -7.74
CA SER A 144 -10.24 18.34 -6.58
C SER A 144 -11.09 17.12 -6.88
N ARG A 145 -10.79 16.00 -6.20
CA ARG A 145 -11.50 14.76 -6.40
C ARG A 145 -11.51 13.89 -5.15
N SER A 146 -12.65 13.31 -4.84
CA SER A 146 -12.74 12.26 -3.82
C SER A 146 -12.04 10.99 -4.28
N LEU A 147 -11.49 10.25 -3.33
CA LEU A 147 -10.80 9.01 -3.54
C LEU A 147 -11.30 8.00 -2.51
N LEU A 148 -11.68 6.82 -2.97
CA LEU A 148 -12.04 5.68 -2.13
C LEU A 148 -11.14 4.51 -2.47
N SER A 149 -10.77 3.71 -1.50
CA SER A 149 -10.03 2.48 -1.78
C SER A 149 -10.50 1.31 -0.91
N VAL A 150 -10.35 0.11 -1.47
CA VAL A 150 -10.47 -1.16 -0.77
C VAL A 150 -9.23 -1.97 -1.10
N ALA A 151 -8.52 -2.39 -0.09
CA ALA A 151 -7.31 -3.18 -0.25
C ALA A 151 -7.23 -4.26 0.82
N GLY A 152 -6.39 -5.26 0.61
CA GLY A 152 -6.24 -6.34 1.58
C GLY A 152 -5.07 -7.24 1.28
N THR A 153 -4.70 -8.01 2.28
CA THR A 153 -3.73 -9.08 2.14
C THR A 153 -4.23 -10.33 2.86
N THR A 154 -3.92 -11.48 2.31
CA THR A 154 -4.15 -12.76 2.99
C THR A 154 -3.01 -13.72 2.71
N GLN A 155 -2.53 -14.36 3.76
CA GLN A 155 -1.53 -15.41 3.62
C GLN A 155 -2.14 -16.62 2.93
N ILE A 156 -1.57 -17.06 1.80
CA ILE A 156 -2.02 -18.22 1.06
C ILE A 156 -1.27 -19.45 1.52
N TRP A 157 0.06 -19.38 1.52
CA TRP A 157 0.89 -20.53 1.83
C TRP A 157 2.31 -20.11 2.23
N GLY A 158 2.77 -20.59 3.39
CA GLY A 158 4.16 -20.44 3.83
C GLY A 158 4.67 -19.00 3.76
N ARG A 159 5.45 -18.70 2.75
CA ARG A 159 6.06 -17.38 2.50
C ARG A 159 5.33 -16.56 1.44
N LEU A 160 4.12 -16.94 1.08
CA LEU A 160 3.36 -16.31 0.01
C LEU A 160 2.05 -15.73 0.54
N ALA A 161 1.78 -14.48 0.22
CA ALA A 161 0.51 -13.82 0.47
C ALA A 161 -0.11 -13.33 -0.83
N PHE A 162 -1.44 -13.39 -0.92
CA PHE A 162 -2.21 -12.66 -1.91
C PHE A 162 -2.37 -11.22 -1.42
N VAL A 163 -2.21 -10.27 -2.32
CA VAL A 163 -2.41 -8.83 -2.07
C VAL A 163 -3.37 -8.31 -3.12
N PHE A 164 -4.38 -7.60 -2.68
CA PHE A 164 -5.32 -6.89 -3.53
C PHE A 164 -5.30 -5.42 -3.16
N ASP A 165 -5.27 -4.55 -4.15
CA ASP A 165 -5.34 -3.10 -3.96
C ASP A 165 -6.25 -2.49 -5.02
N SER A 166 -7.21 -1.67 -4.61
CA SER A 166 -8.11 -0.98 -5.53
C SER A 166 -8.36 0.44 -5.09
N MET A 167 -8.58 1.30 -6.08
CA MET A 167 -8.86 2.70 -5.89
C MET A 167 -9.96 3.14 -6.84
N ILE A 168 -10.88 3.94 -6.35
CA ILE A 168 -12.01 4.48 -7.09
C ILE A 168 -11.97 6.00 -6.94
N LEU A 169 -11.96 6.70 -8.05
CA LEU A 169 -12.17 8.13 -8.13
C LEU A 169 -13.57 8.35 -8.71
N PRO A 170 -14.58 8.53 -7.85
CA PRO A 170 -15.95 8.66 -8.29
C PRO A 170 -16.17 9.94 -9.11
N GLU A 171 -17.16 9.94 -9.95
CA GLU A 171 -17.67 11.12 -10.64
C GLU A 171 -18.26 12.10 -9.63
N ILE A 172 -17.81 13.37 -9.68
CA ILE A 172 -18.31 14.43 -8.78
C ILE A 172 -19.13 15.48 -9.54
N SER A 173 -19.01 15.51 -10.89
CA SER A 173 -19.76 16.42 -11.74
C SER A 173 -19.93 15.82 -13.15
N ASP A 174 -20.94 16.29 -13.88
CA ASP A 174 -21.30 15.86 -15.25
C ASP A 174 -20.15 15.91 -16.29
N ARG A 175 -18.97 16.33 -15.92
CA ARG A 175 -17.84 16.50 -16.82
C ARG A 175 -16.69 15.52 -16.61
N ARG A 176 -16.80 14.58 -15.65
CA ARG A 176 -15.70 13.67 -15.31
C ARG A 176 -16.22 12.29 -14.96
N GLY A 177 -15.83 11.32 -15.72
CA GLY A 177 -16.19 9.95 -15.49
C GLY A 177 -15.60 9.35 -14.20
N THR A 178 -16.13 8.22 -13.76
CA THR A 178 -15.54 7.41 -12.69
C THR A 178 -14.33 6.66 -13.22
N LEU A 179 -13.20 6.81 -12.52
CA LEU A 179 -11.99 6.01 -12.76
C LEU A 179 -11.86 4.97 -11.64
N MET A 180 -11.73 3.72 -12.03
CA MET A 180 -11.43 2.61 -11.12
C MET A 180 -10.09 2.00 -11.49
N PHE A 181 -9.34 1.65 -10.48
CA PHE A 181 -8.08 0.93 -10.58
C PHE A 181 -8.09 -0.25 -9.63
N ALA A 182 -7.60 -1.42 -10.06
CA ALA A 182 -7.49 -2.61 -9.22
C ALA A 182 -6.22 -3.39 -9.59
N SER A 183 -5.48 -3.82 -8.59
CA SER A 183 -4.24 -4.60 -8.76
C SER A 183 -4.27 -5.82 -7.85
N PRO A 184 -4.72 -6.97 -8.32
CA PRO A 184 -4.46 -8.24 -7.66
C PRO A 184 -3.02 -8.67 -7.86
N GLY A 185 -2.45 -9.36 -6.87
CA GLY A 185 -1.09 -9.86 -6.97
C GLY A 185 -0.65 -10.72 -5.81
N ILE A 186 0.62 -10.99 -5.76
CA ILE A 186 1.27 -11.83 -4.75
C ILE A 186 2.43 -11.10 -4.12
N ARG A 187 2.69 -11.41 -2.85
CA ARG A 187 3.87 -10.98 -2.10
C ARG A 187 4.60 -12.20 -1.58
N TRP A 188 5.88 -12.29 -1.90
CA TRP A 188 6.77 -13.36 -1.47
C TRP A 188 7.77 -12.83 -0.44
N PHE A 189 7.73 -13.39 0.76
CA PHE A 189 8.62 -13.05 1.87
C PHE A 189 9.91 -13.85 1.75
N ALA A 190 10.92 -13.27 1.09
CA ALA A 190 12.19 -13.96 0.82
C ALA A 190 13.04 -14.11 2.08
N SER A 191 13.10 -13.06 2.92
CA SER A 191 13.85 -13.03 4.18
C SER A 191 13.15 -12.16 5.22
N ASN A 192 13.78 -11.96 6.38
CA ASN A 192 13.30 -11.03 7.43
C ASN A 192 13.41 -9.56 7.01
N THR A 193 14.23 -9.28 6.02
CA THR A 193 14.54 -7.92 5.56
C THR A 193 14.13 -7.67 4.11
N THR A 194 13.66 -8.70 3.39
CA THR A 194 13.36 -8.56 1.95
C THR A 194 12.08 -9.29 1.58
N ALA A 195 11.19 -8.60 0.91
CA ALA A 195 10.02 -9.19 0.27
C ALA A 195 9.88 -8.67 -1.17
N PHE A 196 9.40 -9.53 -2.04
CA PHE A 196 9.06 -9.21 -3.43
C PHE A 196 7.55 -9.17 -3.58
N GLN A 197 7.06 -8.21 -4.34
CA GLN A 197 5.65 -8.20 -4.72
C GLN A 197 5.51 -8.08 -6.24
N PHE A 198 4.47 -8.73 -6.73
CA PHE A 198 4.12 -8.73 -8.14
C PHE A 198 2.60 -8.62 -8.26
N GLY A 199 2.11 -7.68 -9.05
CA GLY A 199 0.69 -7.48 -9.30
C GLY A 199 0.44 -7.13 -10.75
N TYR A 200 -0.81 -7.31 -11.18
CA TYR A 200 -1.23 -6.93 -12.52
C TYR A 200 -2.38 -5.93 -12.43
N PRO A 201 -2.16 -4.66 -12.78
CA PRO A 201 -3.16 -3.63 -12.63
C PRO A 201 -4.17 -3.62 -13.79
N PHE A 202 -5.43 -3.44 -13.43
CA PHE A 202 -6.56 -3.23 -14.32
C PHE A 202 -7.14 -1.84 -14.08
N TYR A 203 -7.69 -1.24 -15.10
CA TYR A 203 -8.41 0.02 -14.99
C TYR A 203 -9.76 -0.05 -15.67
N SER A 204 -10.68 0.79 -15.21
CA SER A 204 -11.97 1.04 -15.86
C SER A 204 -12.26 2.53 -15.79
N ILE A 205 -12.63 3.11 -16.92
CA ILE A 205 -13.03 4.50 -17.06
C ILE A 205 -14.47 4.50 -17.55
N LYS A 206 -15.35 5.15 -16.79
CA LYS A 206 -16.74 5.35 -17.18
C LYS A 206 -17.00 6.84 -17.28
N ASP A 207 -17.25 7.35 -18.48
CA ASP A 207 -17.56 8.74 -18.77
C ASP A 207 -18.82 8.83 -19.65
N GLY A 208 -19.94 9.19 -19.03
CA GLY A 208 -21.23 9.23 -19.71
C GLY A 208 -21.58 7.87 -20.36
N SER A 209 -21.63 7.84 -21.69
CA SER A 209 -21.88 6.61 -22.47
C SER A 209 -20.63 5.81 -22.79
N ILE A 210 -19.45 6.33 -22.49
CA ILE A 210 -18.17 5.67 -22.75
C ILE A 210 -17.83 4.79 -21.56
N ASN A 211 -17.66 3.50 -21.81
CA ASN A 211 -17.13 2.53 -20.84
C ASN A 211 -15.88 1.92 -21.45
N GLU A 212 -14.73 2.31 -20.91
CA GLU A 212 -13.44 1.74 -21.28
C GLU A 212 -12.89 0.94 -20.11
N TYR A 213 -12.40 -0.26 -20.38
CA TYR A 213 -11.71 -1.10 -19.39
C TYR A 213 -10.54 -1.80 -20.06
N GLY A 214 -9.50 -1.98 -19.29
CA GLY A 214 -8.29 -2.60 -19.78
C GLY A 214 -7.35 -3.03 -18.67
N ALA A 215 -6.28 -3.67 -19.08
CA ALA A 215 -5.17 -3.97 -18.22
C ALA A 215 -4.04 -2.99 -18.51
N ALA A 216 -3.29 -2.59 -17.50
CA ALA A 216 -2.11 -1.80 -17.74
C ALA A 216 -1.09 -2.60 -18.59
N PRO A 217 -0.33 -1.94 -19.46
CA PRO A 217 0.61 -2.62 -20.36
C PRO A 217 1.76 -3.31 -19.63
N PHE A 218 1.97 -2.96 -18.35
CA PHE A 218 3.05 -3.49 -17.53
C PHE A 218 2.54 -3.96 -16.17
N PRO A 219 3.05 -5.12 -15.66
CA PRO A 219 2.80 -5.53 -14.29
C PRO A 219 3.44 -4.55 -13.31
N THR A 220 2.89 -4.46 -12.11
CA THR A 220 3.55 -3.82 -10.98
C THR A 220 4.53 -4.82 -10.36
N PHE A 221 5.73 -4.36 -10.10
CA PHE A 221 6.75 -5.12 -9.38
C PHE A 221 7.33 -4.24 -8.29
N GLY A 222 7.60 -4.81 -7.13
CA GLY A 222 8.21 -4.10 -6.03
C GLY A 222 9.11 -4.99 -5.18
N VAL A 223 10.15 -4.39 -4.64
CA VAL A 223 11.07 -5.04 -3.70
C VAL A 223 11.10 -4.21 -2.42
N PHE A 224 10.65 -4.79 -1.33
CA PHE A 224 10.79 -4.23 0.01
C PHE A 224 12.16 -4.60 0.56
N VAL A 225 12.86 -3.60 1.08
CA VAL A 225 14.11 -3.77 1.82
C VAL A 225 14.00 -3.00 3.14
N LYS A 226 14.13 -3.69 4.27
CA LYS A 226 14.17 -3.08 5.60
C LYS A 226 15.51 -2.42 5.85
N MET A 227 15.45 -1.29 6.54
CA MET A 227 16.61 -0.55 7.04
C MET A 227 16.89 -0.88 8.50
#